data_7deea9bc57662129c63ac54bac1875fe
#
_entry.id   7deea9bc57662129c63ac54bac1875fe
#
_cell.length_a   1.000
_cell.length_b   1.000
_cell.length_c   1.000
_cell.angle_alpha   90.00
_cell.angle_beta   90.00
_cell.angle_gamma   90.00
#
_symmetry.space_group_name_H-M   'P 1'
#
loop_
_entity.id
_entity.type
_entity.pdbx_description
1 polymer ?
#
loop_
_entity_poly.entity_id
_entity_poly.type
_entity_poly.pdbx_seq_one_letter_code
_entity_poly.pdbx_strand_id
1 'polypeptide(L)'
;MKIVYNWLKEFVDVQASPGDLRARLSLAGVSIDSIEESAAGPVLDAEITANRPDCLGHYGISREVAAIYRLPVKPVEPKIKESAEKASGATRVEIEAP
;
A
#
# COMPACT_ATOMS: atom_id res chain seq x y z
N MET A 1 4.68 -7.49 -7.19
CA MET A 1 4.70 -7.00 -5.78
C MET A 1 3.67 -7.77 -4.97
N LYS A 2 4.06 -8.24 -3.80
CA LYS A 2 3.14 -8.98 -2.91
C LYS A 2 2.30 -8.02 -2.07
N ILE A 3 0.98 -8.12 -2.20
CA ILE A 3 0.02 -7.33 -1.43
C ILE A 3 -0.62 -8.25 -0.40
N VAL A 4 -0.32 -8.05 0.88
CA VAL A 4 -0.97 -8.78 1.98
C VAL A 4 -2.35 -8.17 2.22
N TYR A 5 -3.40 -8.93 1.95
CA TYR A 5 -4.78 -8.45 1.99
C TYR A 5 -5.18 -7.89 3.37
N ASN A 6 -4.78 -8.57 4.44
CA ASN A 6 -5.09 -8.11 5.79
C ASN A 6 -4.38 -6.80 6.15
N TRP A 7 -3.15 -6.60 5.65
CA TRP A 7 -2.45 -5.33 5.82
C TRP A 7 -3.07 -4.20 4.99
N LEU A 8 -3.50 -4.50 3.77
CA LEU A 8 -4.22 -3.53 2.93
C LEU A 8 -5.46 -2.98 3.65
N LYS A 9 -6.17 -3.80 4.40
CA LYS A 9 -7.37 -3.40 5.16
C LYS A 9 -7.09 -2.42 6.30
N GLU A 10 -5.85 -2.26 6.73
CA GLU A 10 -5.47 -1.22 7.69
C GLU A 10 -5.60 0.18 7.08
N PHE A 11 -5.46 0.32 5.76
CA PHE A 11 -5.51 1.59 5.05
C PHE A 11 -6.85 1.87 4.36
N VAL A 12 -7.61 0.86 4.02
CA VAL A 12 -8.92 0.97 3.36
C VAL A 12 -9.84 -0.14 3.82
N ASP A 13 -11.06 0.21 4.21
CA ASP A 13 -12.02 -0.77 4.76
C ASP A 13 -12.76 -1.53 3.65
N VAL A 14 -12.01 -2.23 2.81
CA VAL A 14 -12.54 -3.05 1.73
C VAL A 14 -13.16 -4.34 2.29
N GLN A 15 -14.41 -4.62 1.87
CA GLN A 15 -15.15 -5.82 2.28
C GLN A 15 -15.21 -6.89 1.16
N ALA A 16 -14.76 -6.55 -0.04
CA ALA A 16 -14.72 -7.47 -1.17
C ALA A 16 -13.82 -8.68 -0.89
N SER A 17 -14.12 -9.81 -1.47
CA SER A 17 -13.23 -10.97 -1.39
C SER A 17 -11.90 -10.71 -2.12
N PRO A 18 -10.81 -11.42 -1.77
CA PRO A 18 -9.56 -11.32 -2.54
C PRO A 18 -9.75 -11.59 -4.04
N GLY A 19 -10.64 -12.50 -4.40
CA GLY A 19 -10.97 -12.80 -5.81
C GLY A 19 -11.67 -11.66 -6.53
N ASP A 20 -12.62 -10.99 -5.88
CA ASP A 20 -13.28 -9.80 -6.44
C ASP A 20 -12.28 -8.64 -6.54
N LEU A 21 -11.46 -8.44 -5.51
CA LEU A 21 -10.40 -7.43 -5.52
C LEU A 21 -9.41 -7.65 -6.67
N ARG A 22 -8.99 -8.91 -6.90
CA ARG A 22 -8.17 -9.29 -8.07
C ARG A 22 -8.81 -8.84 -9.37
N ALA A 23 -10.08 -9.18 -9.58
CA ALA A 23 -10.79 -8.84 -10.81
C ALA A 23 -10.88 -7.31 -11.01
N ARG A 24 -11.23 -6.57 -9.96
CA ARG A 24 -11.40 -5.12 -10.00
C ARG A 24 -10.08 -4.37 -10.23
N LEU A 25 -9.02 -4.75 -9.51
CA LEU A 25 -7.69 -4.17 -9.69
C LEU A 25 -7.15 -4.43 -11.11
N SER A 26 -7.30 -5.66 -11.61
CA SER A 26 -6.87 -6.01 -12.97
C SER A 26 -7.59 -5.19 -14.04
N LEU A 27 -8.90 -4.97 -13.90
CA LEU A 27 -9.66 -4.10 -14.79
C LEU A 27 -9.24 -2.63 -14.70
N ALA A 28 -8.77 -2.20 -13.54
CA ALA A 28 -8.28 -0.83 -13.31
C ALA A 28 -6.82 -0.61 -13.74
N GLY A 29 -6.15 -1.65 -14.26
CA GLY A 29 -4.78 -1.56 -14.77
C GLY A 29 -3.69 -2.04 -13.82
N VAL A 30 -4.05 -2.62 -12.66
CA VAL A 30 -3.12 -3.30 -11.75
C VAL A 30 -3.35 -4.80 -11.87
N SER A 31 -2.57 -5.47 -12.71
CA SER A 31 -2.68 -6.90 -12.95
C SER A 31 -2.34 -7.70 -11.69
N ILE A 32 -3.19 -8.65 -11.33
CA ILE A 32 -2.96 -9.58 -10.22
C ILE A 32 -2.81 -10.99 -10.78
N ASP A 33 -1.60 -11.52 -10.74
CA ASP A 33 -1.25 -12.80 -11.34
C ASP A 33 -1.80 -13.97 -10.53
N SER A 34 -1.61 -13.96 -9.22
CA SER A 34 -2.04 -15.04 -8.32
C SER A 34 -2.54 -14.52 -6.98
N ILE A 35 -3.26 -15.39 -6.28
CA ILE A 35 -3.62 -15.24 -4.87
C ILE A 35 -3.13 -16.48 -4.14
N GLU A 36 -2.32 -16.29 -3.10
CA GLU A 36 -1.73 -17.35 -2.29
C GLU A 36 -2.13 -17.17 -0.83
N GLU A 37 -2.39 -18.27 -0.13
CA GLU A 37 -2.64 -18.22 1.31
C GLU A 37 -1.32 -18.18 2.08
N SER A 38 -1.27 -17.38 3.13
CA SER A 38 -0.13 -17.28 4.04
C SER A 38 -0.58 -17.17 5.49
N ALA A 39 0.36 -17.24 6.42
CA ALA A 39 0.09 -17.00 7.84
C ALA A 39 -0.46 -15.59 8.13
N ALA A 40 -0.17 -14.62 7.27
CA ALA A 40 -0.69 -13.25 7.35
C ALA A 40 -2.06 -13.07 6.63
N GLY A 41 -2.62 -14.15 6.09
CA GLY A 41 -3.83 -14.15 5.26
C GLY A 41 -3.52 -14.17 3.76
N PRO A 42 -4.53 -13.93 2.93
CA PRO A 42 -4.36 -13.93 1.47
C PRO A 42 -3.34 -12.91 1.00
N VAL A 43 -2.49 -13.32 0.06
CA VAL A 43 -1.46 -12.48 -0.58
C VAL A 43 -1.74 -12.44 -2.08
N LEU A 44 -1.94 -11.23 -2.61
CA LEU A 44 -2.11 -11.00 -4.04
C LEU A 44 -0.76 -10.65 -4.66
N ASP A 45 -0.39 -11.32 -5.74
CA ASP A 45 0.82 -10.99 -6.50
C ASP A 45 0.48 -10.02 -7.61
N ALA A 46 0.88 -8.76 -7.44
CA ALA A 46 0.59 -7.68 -8.35
C ALA A 46 1.78 -7.37 -9.26
N GLU A 47 1.53 -7.25 -10.55
CA GLU A 47 2.45 -6.69 -11.52
C GLU A 47 2.25 -5.18 -11.60
N ILE A 48 3.21 -4.42 -11.05
CA ILE A 48 3.18 -2.97 -11.08
C ILE A 48 4.04 -2.48 -12.26
N THR A 49 3.42 -1.78 -13.19
CA THR A 49 4.09 -1.23 -14.36
C THR A 49 4.97 -0.02 -14.00
N ALA A 50 6.01 0.23 -14.80
CA ALA A 50 7.01 1.27 -14.54
C ALA A 50 6.42 2.70 -14.48
N ASN A 51 5.28 2.92 -15.12
CA ASN A 51 4.57 4.20 -15.10
C ASN A 51 3.64 4.39 -13.90
N ARG A 52 3.56 3.41 -12.99
CA ARG A 52 2.73 3.46 -11.77
C ARG A 52 3.55 3.25 -10.49
N PRO A 53 4.62 4.04 -10.28
CA PRO A 53 5.43 3.94 -9.07
C PRO A 53 4.65 4.27 -7.79
N ASP A 54 3.55 5.00 -7.91
CA ASP A 54 2.60 5.28 -6.84
C ASP A 54 1.96 4.02 -6.24
N CYS A 55 1.88 2.93 -7.02
CA CYS A 55 1.35 1.63 -6.59
C CYS A 55 2.39 0.69 -5.98
N LEU A 56 3.65 1.11 -5.80
CA LEU A 56 4.73 0.31 -5.21
C LEU A 56 4.66 0.31 -3.67
N GLY A 57 3.53 -0.04 -3.10
CA GLY A 57 3.34 -0.16 -1.66
C GLY A 57 1.87 -0.30 -1.29
N HIS A 58 1.61 -0.84 -0.09
CA HIS A 58 0.24 -1.07 0.39
C HIS A 58 -0.58 0.21 0.46
N TYR A 59 0.03 1.32 0.87
CA TYR A 59 -0.67 2.60 0.94
C TYR A 59 -1.06 3.13 -0.45
N GLY A 60 -0.18 3.02 -1.45
CA GLY A 60 -0.50 3.39 -2.83
C GLY A 60 -1.62 2.53 -3.42
N ILE A 61 -1.53 1.22 -3.24
CA ILE A 61 -2.61 0.29 -3.65
C ILE A 61 -3.92 0.58 -2.92
N SER A 62 -3.87 0.96 -1.64
CA SER A 62 -5.09 1.30 -0.90
C SER A 62 -5.83 2.50 -1.49
N ARG A 63 -5.13 3.45 -2.10
CA ARG A 63 -5.72 4.58 -2.82
C ARG A 63 -6.45 4.13 -4.09
N GLU A 64 -5.88 3.19 -4.85
CA GLU A 64 -6.55 2.58 -6.01
C GLU A 64 -7.80 1.81 -5.58
N VAL A 65 -7.69 0.98 -4.54
CA VAL A 65 -8.83 0.23 -4.00
C VAL A 65 -9.92 1.18 -3.50
N ALA A 66 -9.54 2.23 -2.79
CA ALA A 66 -10.47 3.26 -2.31
C ALA A 66 -11.22 3.93 -3.47
N ALA A 67 -10.53 4.25 -4.56
CA ALA A 67 -11.16 4.83 -5.76
C ALA A 67 -12.13 3.84 -6.43
N ILE A 68 -11.73 2.57 -6.59
CA ILE A 68 -12.55 1.52 -7.23
C ILE A 68 -13.84 1.27 -6.45
N TYR A 69 -13.75 1.18 -5.12
CA TYR A 69 -14.90 0.86 -4.25
C TYR A 69 -15.56 2.09 -3.63
N ARG A 70 -15.10 3.29 -3.96
CA ARG A 70 -15.60 4.58 -3.42
C ARG A 70 -15.57 4.62 -1.89
N LEU A 71 -14.45 4.18 -1.34
CA LEU A 71 -14.19 4.15 0.10
C LEU A 71 -13.19 5.24 0.50
N PRO A 72 -13.21 5.73 1.75
CA PRO A 72 -12.17 6.60 2.25
C PRO A 72 -10.87 5.82 2.49
N VAL A 73 -9.72 6.45 2.24
CA VAL A 73 -8.43 5.97 2.70
C VAL A 73 -8.25 6.37 4.15
N LYS A 74 -7.84 5.44 5.00
CA LYS A 74 -7.51 5.72 6.40
C LYS A 74 -6.14 6.40 6.45
N PRO A 75 -6.00 7.55 7.12
CA PRO A 75 -4.70 8.20 7.28
C PRO A 75 -3.78 7.35 8.13
N VAL A 76 -2.49 7.37 7.80
CA VAL A 76 -1.45 6.79 8.65
C VAL A 76 -1.08 7.80 9.72
N GLU A 77 -1.47 7.52 10.95
CA GLU A 77 -1.13 8.33 12.12
C GLU A 77 -0.12 7.59 13.00
N PRO A 78 1.18 7.79 12.81
CA PRO A 78 2.18 7.10 13.61
C PRO A 78 2.12 7.59 15.06
N LYS A 79 2.02 6.65 16.01
CA LYS A 79 2.09 6.91 17.44
C LYS A 79 3.43 6.40 17.96
N ILE A 80 4.45 7.23 17.83
CA ILE A 80 5.80 6.91 18.29
C ILE A 80 6.16 7.72 19.54
N LYS A 81 6.97 7.12 20.41
CA LYS A 81 7.60 7.83 21.51
C LYS A 81 8.94 8.38 20.99
N GLU A 82 8.98 9.66 20.70
CA GLU A 82 10.20 10.33 20.26
C GLU A 82 11.25 10.34 21.36
N SER A 83 12.52 10.18 20.98
CA SER A 83 13.64 10.38 21.90
C SER A 83 13.94 11.89 22.07
N ALA A 84 14.67 12.24 23.14
CA ALA A 84 15.10 13.61 23.33
C ALA A 84 16.23 14.03 22.36
N GLU A 85 16.86 13.06 21.69
CA GLU A 85 17.93 13.31 20.72
C GLU A 85 17.35 13.84 19.40
N LYS A 86 17.94 14.92 18.90
CA LYS A 86 17.56 15.48 17.60
C LYS A 86 18.25 14.72 16.48
N ALA A 87 17.53 14.40 15.42
CA ALA A 87 18.08 13.75 14.22
C ALA A 87 19.26 14.52 13.62
N SER A 88 19.27 15.85 13.73
CA SER A 88 20.37 16.71 13.28
C SER A 88 21.70 16.50 14.03
N GLY A 89 21.67 15.85 15.20
CA GLY A 89 22.88 15.44 15.91
C GLY A 89 23.48 14.13 15.40
N ALA A 90 22.67 13.29 14.75
CA ALA A 90 23.08 11.98 14.25
C ALA A 90 23.41 11.99 12.74
N THR A 91 22.74 12.86 11.97
CA THR A 91 22.92 12.94 10.52
C THR A 91 22.70 14.35 10.00
N ARG A 92 23.22 14.63 8.82
CA ARG A 92 23.09 15.92 8.12
C ARG A 92 22.69 15.66 6.68
N VAL A 93 21.78 16.48 6.17
CA VAL A 93 21.40 16.53 4.76
C VAL A 93 21.76 17.90 4.19
N GLU A 94 22.50 17.93 3.13
CA GLU A 94 22.82 19.14 2.37
C GLU A 94 22.20 19.04 0.97
N ILE A 95 21.52 20.11 0.56
CA ILE A 95 20.96 20.24 -0.80
C ILE A 95 21.88 21.17 -1.57
N GLU A 96 22.66 20.60 -2.49
CA GLU A 96 23.64 21.36 -3.30
C GLU A 96 22.98 22.07 -4.50
N ALA A 97 21.86 21.55 -5.00
CA ALA A 97 21.08 22.09 -6.10
C ALA A 97 19.59 22.13 -5.71
N PRO A 98 19.05 23.28 -5.33
CA PRO A 98 17.64 23.43 -4.99
C PRO A 98 16.72 23.35 -6.22
#